data_e1ece38e056dccb734e64d4cec5d3ea2
#
_entry.id   e1ece38e056dccb734e64d4cec5d3ea2
#
_cell.length_a   1.000
_cell.length_b   1.000
_cell.length_c   1.000
_cell.angle_alpha   90.00
_cell.angle_beta   90.00
_cell.angle_gamma   90.00
#
_symmetry.space_group_name_H-M   'P 1'
#
loop_
_entity.id
_entity.type
_entity.pdbx_description
1 polymer ?
#
loop_
_entity_poly.entity_id
_entity_poly.type
_entity_poly.pdbx_seq_one_letter_code
_entity_poly.pdbx_strand_id
1 'polypeptide(L)'
;GAFAACMGWGLREGYELDTVQTEGGAPLERAWRLAGSTDADELGRRWGEFMTPWDDPHSLADGILDDETYDWQADVEVMRASGGHPIVVTEDAVERAWELAKRTGVNVSPTGSAGLAGLLPTASGPSVAPGERVGIVFSGVFRG
;
A
#
# COMPACT_ATOMS: atom_id res chain seq x y z
N GLY A 1 7.19 -14.62 2.06
CA GLY A 1 5.82 -14.91 2.48
C GLY A 1 4.80 -14.72 1.36
N ALA A 2 3.52 -14.77 1.71
CA ALA A 2 2.41 -14.64 0.73
C ALA A 2 2.47 -13.34 -0.08
N PHE A 3 2.87 -12.24 0.55
CA PHE A 3 3.01 -10.93 -0.11
C PHE A 3 4.04 -10.98 -1.25
N ALA A 4 5.24 -11.48 -0.99
CA ALA A 4 6.28 -11.61 -2.02
C ALA A 4 5.84 -12.54 -3.18
N ALA A 5 5.06 -13.59 -2.88
CA ALA A 5 4.52 -14.47 -3.91
C ALA A 5 3.46 -13.76 -4.79
N CYS A 6 2.58 -12.95 -4.17
CA CYS A 6 1.59 -12.14 -4.89
C CYS A 6 2.28 -11.10 -5.78
N MET A 7 3.30 -10.42 -5.29
CA MET A 7 4.08 -9.45 -6.05
C MET A 7 4.77 -10.11 -7.24
N GLY A 8 5.47 -11.23 -7.03
CA GLY A 8 6.13 -11.96 -8.10
C GLY A 8 5.18 -12.51 -9.15
N TRP A 9 3.95 -12.90 -8.76
CA TRP A 9 2.91 -13.29 -9.70
C TRP A 9 2.41 -12.08 -10.50
N GLY A 10 2.07 -10.98 -9.84
CA GLY A 10 1.60 -9.76 -10.48
C GLY A 10 2.56 -9.24 -11.54
N LEU A 11 3.86 -9.21 -11.24
CA LEU A 11 4.89 -8.81 -12.21
C LEU A 11 4.92 -9.71 -13.45
N ARG A 12 4.82 -11.05 -13.26
CA ARG A 12 4.80 -12.00 -14.38
C ARG A 12 3.58 -11.85 -15.28
N GLU A 13 2.42 -11.53 -14.68
CA GLU A 13 1.17 -11.33 -15.43
C GLU A 13 1.02 -9.91 -16.00
N GLY A 14 1.99 -9.03 -15.74
CA GLY A 14 1.99 -7.65 -16.24
C GLY A 14 0.99 -6.73 -15.54
N TYR A 15 0.65 -7.01 -14.27
CA TYR A 15 -0.15 -6.11 -13.45
C TYR A 15 0.68 -4.96 -12.91
N GLU A 16 0.11 -3.78 -12.88
CA GLU A 16 0.57 -2.64 -12.10
C GLU A 16 0.32 -2.93 -10.61
N LEU A 17 1.32 -2.71 -9.77
CA LEU A 17 1.30 -3.07 -8.35
C LEU A 17 1.44 -1.81 -7.50
N ASP A 18 0.34 -1.40 -6.89
CA ASP A 18 0.28 -0.26 -5.98
C ASP A 18 0.31 -0.70 -4.52
N THR A 19 0.85 0.14 -3.67
CA THR A 19 0.76 0.00 -2.21
C THR A 19 -0.15 1.08 -1.64
N VAL A 20 -0.85 0.78 -0.56
CA VAL A 20 -1.74 1.73 0.11
C VAL A 20 -1.28 1.99 1.54
N GLN A 21 -1.10 3.24 1.88
CA GLN A 21 -0.83 3.73 3.23
C GLN A 21 -1.86 4.79 3.62
N THR A 22 -1.97 5.10 4.91
CA THR A 22 -2.88 6.14 5.41
C THR A 22 -2.16 7.45 5.65
N GLU A 23 -2.88 8.56 5.62
CA GLU A 23 -2.31 9.89 5.91
C GLU A 23 -1.69 10.00 7.31
N GLY A 24 -2.16 9.18 8.26
CA GLY A 24 -1.59 9.10 9.60
C GLY A 24 -0.32 8.25 9.71
N GLY A 25 0.12 7.59 8.63
CA GLY A 25 1.34 6.80 8.60
C GLY A 25 1.71 6.38 7.18
N ALA A 26 2.56 7.18 6.50
CA ALA A 26 2.96 6.95 5.11
C ALA A 26 4.50 7.00 4.90
N PRO A 27 5.29 6.23 5.67
CA PRO A 27 6.73 6.23 5.54
C PRO A 27 7.22 5.74 4.18
N LEU A 28 6.52 4.79 3.54
CA LEU A 28 6.87 4.29 2.21
C LEU A 28 6.66 5.35 1.12
N GLU A 29 5.55 6.10 1.14
CA GLU A 29 5.33 7.20 0.19
C GLU A 29 6.42 8.26 0.33
N ARG A 30 6.77 8.61 1.55
CA ARG A 30 7.87 9.55 1.80
C ARG A 30 9.19 9.04 1.26
N ALA A 31 9.52 7.76 1.51
CA ALA A 31 10.73 7.14 0.99
C ALA A 31 10.73 7.06 -0.54
N TRP A 32 9.62 6.70 -1.16
CA TRP A 32 9.43 6.68 -2.61
C TRP A 32 9.75 8.03 -3.24
N ARG A 33 9.20 9.11 -2.70
CA ARG A 33 9.42 10.47 -3.17
C ARG A 33 10.87 10.91 -3.03
N LEU A 34 11.51 10.58 -1.90
CA LEU A 34 12.93 10.88 -1.67
C LEU A 34 13.85 10.04 -2.56
N ALA A 35 13.48 8.78 -2.80
CA ALA A 35 14.26 7.85 -3.62
C ALA A 35 14.37 8.30 -5.09
N GLY A 36 13.33 8.95 -5.63
CA GLY A 36 13.34 9.43 -7.01
C GLY A 36 13.79 8.36 -8.01
N SER A 37 14.90 8.58 -8.70
CA SER A 37 15.51 7.64 -9.63
C SER A 37 16.77 6.92 -9.09
N THR A 38 17.05 7.02 -7.79
CA THR A 38 18.16 6.36 -7.13
C THR A 38 18.07 4.85 -7.31
N ASP A 39 19.18 4.18 -7.67
CA ASP A 39 19.16 2.72 -7.86
C ASP A 39 18.99 1.96 -6.54
N ALA A 40 18.54 0.69 -6.65
CA ALA A 40 18.21 -0.14 -5.53
C ALA A 40 19.39 -0.40 -4.57
N ASP A 41 20.59 -0.62 -5.12
CA ASP A 41 21.78 -0.89 -4.30
C ASP A 41 22.17 0.35 -3.48
N GLU A 42 21.99 1.54 -4.04
CA GLU A 42 22.26 2.79 -3.34
C GLU A 42 21.19 3.08 -2.29
N LEU A 43 19.92 2.78 -2.57
CA LEU A 43 18.83 2.87 -1.59
C LEU A 43 19.13 2.01 -0.36
N GLY A 44 19.58 0.78 -0.56
CA GLY A 44 19.96 -0.13 0.54
C GLY A 44 21.14 0.37 1.37
N ARG A 45 22.17 0.91 0.72
CA ARG A 45 23.36 1.46 1.41
C ARG A 45 23.07 2.71 2.22
N ARG A 46 22.11 3.51 1.78
CA ARG A 46 21.75 4.80 2.38
C ARG A 46 20.38 4.76 3.04
N TRP A 47 19.99 3.59 3.57
CA TRP A 47 18.67 3.33 4.16
C TRP A 47 18.12 4.50 4.98
N GLY A 48 18.86 4.93 5.99
CA GLY A 48 18.41 5.97 6.92
C GLY A 48 18.25 7.38 6.33
N GLU A 49 18.62 7.60 5.08
CA GLU A 49 18.37 8.87 4.39
C GLU A 49 16.99 8.89 3.71
N PHE A 50 16.46 7.71 3.37
CA PHE A 50 15.19 7.54 2.67
C PHE A 50 14.08 7.08 3.59
N MET A 51 14.34 6.03 4.38
CA MET A 51 13.40 5.49 5.35
C MET A 51 13.76 6.01 6.74
N THR A 52 12.91 6.87 7.27
CA THR A 52 13.05 7.44 8.62
C THR A 52 11.76 7.16 9.38
N PRO A 53 11.82 6.99 10.71
CA PRO A 53 10.62 6.75 11.52
C PRO A 53 9.53 7.79 11.27
N TRP A 54 8.28 7.32 11.24
CA TRP A 54 7.11 8.19 11.19
C TRP A 54 6.78 8.62 12.61
N ASP A 55 6.51 9.90 12.79
CA ASP A 55 6.19 10.47 14.09
C ASP A 55 4.70 10.30 14.37
N ASP A 56 4.36 9.72 15.53
CA ASP A 56 2.98 9.49 16.01
C ASP A 56 2.03 8.85 14.97
N PRO A 57 2.32 7.62 14.48
CA PRO A 57 1.48 6.96 13.51
C PRO A 57 0.09 6.64 14.09
N HIS A 58 -0.97 6.96 13.34
CA HIS A 58 -2.35 6.71 13.76
C HIS A 58 -3.27 6.43 12.58
N SER A 59 -4.14 5.45 12.70
CA SER A 59 -5.20 5.14 11.73
C SER A 59 -6.20 4.14 12.30
N LEU A 60 -7.41 4.10 11.74
CA LEU A 60 -8.36 3.00 11.93
C LEU A 60 -7.78 1.67 11.42
N ALA A 61 -6.94 1.70 10.39
CA ALA A 61 -6.19 0.55 9.85
C ALA A 61 -4.88 0.35 10.64
N ASP A 62 -4.97 0.15 11.94
CA ASP A 62 -3.85 0.09 12.89
C ASP A 62 -2.78 -0.97 12.56
N GLY A 63 -3.17 -2.07 11.95
CA GLY A 63 -2.25 -3.16 11.61
C GLY A 63 -1.35 -2.91 10.39
N ILE A 64 -1.45 -1.75 9.72
CA ILE A 64 -0.48 -1.32 8.69
C ILE A 64 0.36 -0.13 9.15
N LEU A 65 0.22 0.26 10.41
CA LEU A 65 0.95 1.38 10.99
C LEU A 65 2.28 0.88 11.57
N ASP A 66 3.30 0.93 10.75
CA ASP A 66 4.68 0.84 11.19
C ASP A 66 5.32 2.23 11.08
N ASP A 67 6.20 2.58 12.00
CA ASP A 67 6.99 3.81 11.93
C ASP A 67 7.96 3.79 10.75
N GLU A 68 8.44 2.60 10.36
CA GLU A 68 9.23 2.34 9.17
C GLU A 68 8.66 1.13 8.40
N THR A 69 8.61 1.21 7.07
CA THR A 69 8.25 0.05 6.24
C THR A 69 9.49 -0.81 6.02
N TYR A 70 9.56 -1.99 6.64
CA TYR A 70 10.76 -2.83 6.63
C TYR A 70 11.15 -3.35 5.23
N ASP A 71 10.18 -3.64 4.38
CA ASP A 71 10.42 -4.16 3.03
C ASP A 71 10.40 -3.05 1.96
N TRP A 72 10.50 -1.77 2.37
CA TRP A 72 10.30 -0.61 1.50
C TRP A 72 11.13 -0.61 0.23
N GLN A 73 12.36 -1.11 0.27
CA GLN A 73 13.25 -1.17 -0.90
C GLN A 73 12.65 -2.11 -1.96
N ALA A 74 12.20 -3.31 -1.54
CA ALA A 74 11.56 -4.26 -2.43
C ALA A 74 10.25 -3.72 -2.99
N ASP A 75 9.48 -2.99 -2.17
CA ASP A 75 8.24 -2.34 -2.61
C ASP A 75 8.52 -1.28 -3.67
N VAL A 76 9.54 -0.44 -3.46
CA VAL A 76 9.97 0.57 -4.45
C VAL A 76 10.40 -0.09 -5.76
N GLU A 77 11.19 -1.17 -5.70
CA GLU A 77 11.63 -1.90 -6.89
C GLU A 77 10.46 -2.49 -7.67
N VAL A 78 9.52 -3.12 -6.98
CA VAL A 78 8.33 -3.74 -7.60
C VAL A 78 7.40 -2.69 -8.22
N MET A 79 7.12 -1.61 -7.51
CA MET A 79 6.30 -0.53 -8.06
C MET A 79 6.95 0.07 -9.31
N ARG A 80 8.26 0.35 -9.29
CA ARG A 80 8.98 0.85 -10.48
C ARG A 80 8.94 -0.14 -11.64
N ALA A 81 9.13 -1.43 -11.38
CA ALA A 81 9.13 -2.47 -12.40
C ALA A 81 7.75 -2.68 -13.04
N SER A 82 6.67 -2.45 -12.30
CA SER A 82 5.29 -2.64 -12.74
C SER A 82 4.62 -1.37 -13.27
N GLY A 83 5.20 -0.20 -13.03
CA GLY A 83 4.57 1.09 -13.31
C GLY A 83 3.65 1.60 -12.20
N GLY A 84 3.57 0.87 -11.08
CA GLY A 84 2.77 1.25 -9.91
C GLY A 84 3.44 2.30 -9.02
N HIS A 85 2.75 2.69 -7.97
CA HIS A 85 3.20 3.73 -7.04
C HIS A 85 2.51 3.62 -5.67
N PRO A 86 3.04 4.29 -4.63
CA PRO A 86 2.35 4.34 -3.34
C PRO A 86 1.15 5.29 -3.39
N ILE A 87 0.04 4.86 -2.80
CA ILE A 87 -1.20 5.61 -2.68
C ILE A 87 -1.41 5.95 -1.21
N VAL A 88 -1.61 7.23 -0.90
CA VAL A 88 -1.96 7.67 0.45
C VAL A 88 -3.46 7.98 0.50
N VAL A 89 -4.14 7.40 1.48
CA VAL A 89 -5.59 7.53 1.67
C VAL A 89 -5.93 8.25 2.98
N THR A 90 -7.07 8.93 2.99
CA THR A 90 -7.62 9.56 4.19
C THR A 90 -8.30 8.54 5.10
N GLU A 91 -8.48 8.87 6.38
CA GLU A 91 -9.22 8.03 7.33
C GLU A 91 -10.67 7.81 6.89
N ASP A 92 -11.34 8.80 6.32
CA ASP A 92 -12.68 8.65 5.75
C ASP A 92 -12.71 7.62 4.62
N ALA A 93 -11.66 7.55 3.79
CA ALA A 93 -11.56 6.55 2.74
C ALA A 93 -11.35 5.14 3.32
N VAL A 94 -10.56 5.01 4.39
CA VAL A 94 -10.37 3.73 5.12
C VAL A 94 -11.70 3.24 5.69
N GLU A 95 -12.44 4.08 6.39
CA GLU A 95 -13.74 3.74 6.96
C GLU A 95 -14.74 3.30 5.89
N ARG A 96 -14.84 4.07 4.81
CA ARG A 96 -15.74 3.76 3.68
C ARG A 96 -15.35 2.45 2.98
N ALA A 97 -14.06 2.20 2.78
CA ALA A 97 -13.57 0.96 2.22
C ALA A 97 -13.93 -0.25 3.11
N TRP A 98 -13.77 -0.12 4.41
CA TRP A 98 -14.16 -1.15 5.36
C TRP A 98 -15.66 -1.44 5.30
N GLU A 99 -16.52 -0.41 5.30
CA GLU A 99 -17.97 -0.57 5.17
C GLU A 99 -18.37 -1.26 3.84
N LEU A 100 -17.68 -0.94 2.75
CA LEU A 100 -17.89 -1.60 1.46
C LEU A 100 -17.42 -3.05 1.49
N ALA A 101 -16.27 -3.32 2.06
CA ALA A 101 -15.69 -4.66 2.14
C ALA A 101 -16.57 -5.63 2.94
N LYS A 102 -17.20 -5.17 4.03
CA LYS A 102 -18.17 -5.97 4.81
C LYS A 102 -19.34 -6.49 3.99
N ARG A 103 -19.73 -5.78 2.91
CA ARG A 103 -20.83 -6.21 2.01
C ARG A 103 -20.46 -7.42 1.16
N THR A 104 -19.20 -7.77 1.08
CA THR A 104 -18.75 -9.00 0.39
C THR A 104 -19.05 -10.28 1.17
N GLY A 105 -19.45 -10.17 2.43
CA GLY A 105 -19.63 -11.30 3.35
C GLY A 105 -18.34 -11.80 3.99
N VAL A 106 -17.20 -11.17 3.69
CA VAL A 106 -15.92 -11.45 4.36
C VAL A 106 -15.82 -10.61 5.63
N ASN A 107 -15.45 -11.26 6.76
CA ASN A 107 -15.24 -10.56 8.03
C ASN A 107 -13.89 -9.85 8.06
N VAL A 108 -13.74 -8.87 7.17
CA VAL A 108 -12.50 -8.12 6.98
C VAL A 108 -12.34 -7.01 8.01
N SER A 109 -11.13 -6.78 8.49
CA SER A 109 -10.78 -5.65 9.37
C SER A 109 -10.53 -4.36 8.56
N PRO A 110 -10.49 -3.18 9.20
CA PRO A 110 -10.05 -1.94 8.54
C PRO A 110 -8.67 -2.09 7.89
N THR A 111 -7.72 -2.68 8.60
CA THR A 111 -6.39 -3.06 8.09
C THR A 111 -6.49 -3.93 6.83
N GLY A 112 -7.33 -4.97 6.88
CA GLY A 112 -7.49 -5.91 5.77
C GLY A 112 -8.13 -5.31 4.52
N SER A 113 -8.91 -4.25 4.67
CA SER A 113 -9.62 -3.57 3.57
C SER A 113 -8.95 -2.27 3.11
N ALA A 114 -7.83 -1.88 3.71
CA ALA A 114 -7.13 -0.63 3.37
C ALA A 114 -6.77 -0.53 1.88
N GLY A 115 -6.40 -1.64 1.24
CA GLY A 115 -6.15 -1.67 -0.21
C GLY A 115 -7.35 -1.22 -1.05
N LEU A 116 -8.58 -1.48 -0.60
CA LEU A 116 -9.80 -0.99 -1.28
C LEU A 116 -9.93 0.54 -1.19
N ALA A 117 -9.42 1.16 -0.13
CA ALA A 117 -9.47 2.61 0.01
C ALA A 117 -8.71 3.33 -1.11
N GLY A 118 -7.62 2.73 -1.60
CA GLY A 118 -6.85 3.27 -2.73
C GLY A 118 -7.62 3.39 -4.04
N LEU A 119 -8.75 2.69 -4.18
CA LEU A 119 -9.61 2.77 -5.36
C LEU A 119 -10.77 3.77 -5.23
N LEU A 120 -10.96 4.34 -4.04
CA LEU A 120 -12.04 5.30 -3.84
C LEU A 120 -11.67 6.67 -4.45
N PRO A 121 -12.67 7.45 -4.93
CA PRO A 121 -12.43 8.75 -5.57
C PRO A 121 -11.71 9.79 -4.72
N THR A 122 -11.61 9.56 -3.41
CA THR A 122 -10.92 10.43 -2.45
C THR A 122 -9.43 10.08 -2.28
N ALA A 123 -8.97 9.00 -2.90
CA ALA A 123 -7.57 8.61 -2.87
C ALA A 123 -6.74 9.46 -3.85
N SER A 124 -5.47 9.65 -3.55
CA SER A 124 -4.50 10.28 -4.45
C SER A 124 -4.04 9.35 -5.58
N GLY A 125 -4.65 8.17 -5.67
CA GLY A 125 -4.32 7.14 -6.64
C GLY A 125 -4.95 7.34 -8.02
N PRO A 126 -4.57 6.50 -8.98
CA PRO A 126 -5.09 6.53 -10.34
C PRO A 126 -6.59 6.20 -10.36
N SER A 127 -7.31 6.80 -11.29
CA SER A 127 -8.68 6.41 -11.56
C SER A 127 -8.69 5.12 -12.37
N VAL A 128 -9.46 4.12 -11.92
CA VAL A 128 -9.67 2.87 -12.67
C VAL A 128 -10.41 3.16 -13.97
N ALA A 129 -9.84 2.74 -15.10
CA ALA A 129 -10.45 2.94 -16.41
C ALA A 129 -11.62 1.96 -16.63
N PRO A 130 -12.64 2.33 -17.44
CA PRO A 130 -13.70 1.41 -17.80
C PRO A 130 -13.16 0.12 -18.44
N GLY A 131 -13.50 -1.04 -17.86
CA GLY A 131 -13.06 -2.36 -18.33
C GLY A 131 -11.72 -2.83 -17.77
N GLU A 132 -11.06 -2.02 -16.98
CA GLU A 132 -9.86 -2.42 -16.24
C GLU A 132 -10.20 -3.44 -15.16
N ARG A 133 -9.29 -4.43 -15.00
CA ARG A 133 -9.42 -5.46 -13.95
C ARG A 133 -8.51 -5.10 -12.81
N VAL A 134 -9.10 -4.95 -11.62
CA VAL A 134 -8.37 -4.64 -10.40
C VAL A 134 -8.47 -5.81 -9.43
N GLY A 135 -7.32 -6.22 -8.88
CA GLY A 135 -7.23 -7.17 -7.78
C GLY A 135 -6.94 -6.46 -6.47
N ILE A 136 -7.71 -6.76 -5.44
CA ILE A 136 -7.49 -6.23 -4.09
C ILE A 136 -7.22 -7.40 -3.16
N VAL A 137 -6.14 -7.30 -2.37
CA VAL A 137 -5.81 -8.29 -1.34
C VAL A 137 -6.45 -7.88 -0.02
N PHE A 138 -7.42 -8.65 0.46
CA PHE A 138 -7.91 -8.53 1.83
C PHE A 138 -6.94 -9.25 2.77
N SER A 139 -6.02 -8.51 3.37
CA SER A 139 -4.88 -9.04 4.12
C SER A 139 -5.17 -9.33 5.60
N GLY A 140 -6.25 -8.81 6.16
CA GLY A 140 -6.61 -8.96 7.56
C GLY A 140 -8.10 -9.23 7.79
N VAL A 141 -8.39 -10.23 8.64
CA VAL A 141 -9.75 -10.57 9.06
C VAL A 141 -9.85 -10.60 10.57
N PHE A 142 -11.02 -10.25 11.11
CA PHE A 142 -11.27 -10.50 12.52
C PHE A 142 -11.36 -12.00 12.78
N ARG A 143 -10.54 -12.49 13.68
CA ARG A 143 -10.62 -13.86 14.19
C ARG A 143 -11.60 -13.84 15.35
N GLY A 144 -12.76 -14.46 15.15
CA GLY A 144 -13.74 -14.71 16.21
C GLY A 144 -13.24 -15.73 17.23
#